data_782988e0d86fb0ac96a5f6a2ecb6bffb
#
_entry.id   782988e0d86fb0ac96a5f6a2ecb6bffb
#
_cell.length_a   1.000
_cell.length_b   1.000
_cell.length_c   1.000
_cell.angle_alpha   90.00
_cell.angle_beta   90.00
_cell.angle_gamma   90.00
#
_symmetry.space_group_name_H-M   'P 1'
#
loop_
_entity.id
_entity.type
_entity.pdbx_description
1 polymer ?
#
loop_
_entity_poly.entity_id
_entity_poly.type
_entity_poly.pdbx_seq_one_letter_code
_entity_poly.pdbx_strand_id
1 'polypeptide(L)' 'MITVKLMHPDAGYDVDKEKVKKLQPNTHYTVSSIDMGQSHTYVYLVDTNGAFNSVNFEFYEDNKLIDIFSDKRFNPYLD' A
#
# COMPACT_ATOMS: atom_id res chain seq x y z
N MET A 1 -0.84 1.72 -14.27
CA MET A 1 0.16 1.26 -13.29
C MET A 1 -0.21 1.77 -11.91
N ILE A 2 -0.20 0.91 -10.94
CA ILE A 2 -0.50 1.28 -9.55
C ILE A 2 0.81 1.61 -8.84
N THR A 3 0.83 2.75 -8.17
CA THR A 3 1.95 3.15 -7.32
C THR A 3 1.45 3.52 -5.94
N VAL A 4 2.37 3.59 -4.99
CA VAL A 4 2.08 4.06 -3.63
C VAL A 4 3.10 5.10 -3.20
N LYS A 5 2.66 5.98 -2.30
CA LYS A 5 3.56 6.90 -1.58
C LYS A 5 3.42 6.64 -0.09
N LEU A 6 4.55 6.69 0.62
CA LEU A 6 4.56 6.62 2.07
C LEU A 6 4.02 7.94 2.63
N MET A 7 2.82 7.90 3.22
CA MET A 7 2.14 9.08 3.74
C MET A 7 1.98 9.04 5.25
N HIS A 8 1.95 7.83 5.83
CA HIS A 8 1.65 7.63 7.25
C HIS A 8 2.69 6.69 7.87
N PRO A 9 3.95 7.15 8.04
CA PRO A 9 5.02 6.27 8.55
C PRO A 9 4.80 5.80 9.98
N ASP A 10 3.98 6.51 10.75
CA ASP A 10 3.70 6.17 12.15
C ASP A 10 2.41 5.34 12.32
N ALA A 11 1.75 4.98 11.22
CA ALA A 11 0.54 4.16 11.27
C ALA A 11 0.88 2.68 11.38
N GLY A 12 -0.08 1.89 11.87
CA GLY A 12 0.05 0.45 12.00
C GLY A 12 0.74 0.02 13.28
N TYR A 13 1.17 -1.23 13.29
CA TYR A 13 1.90 -1.81 14.42
C TYR A 13 3.38 -1.44 14.36
N ASP A 14 4.12 -1.73 15.44
CA ASP A 14 5.54 -1.41 15.49
C ASP A 14 6.33 -2.07 14.36
N VAL A 15 5.95 -3.30 13.97
CA VAL A 15 6.59 -3.98 12.84
C VAL A 15 6.34 -3.24 11.53
N ASP A 16 5.17 -2.66 11.37
CA ASP A 16 4.84 -1.90 10.15
C ASP A 16 5.66 -0.61 10.08
N LYS A 17 5.80 0.06 11.21
CA LYS A 17 6.62 1.28 11.31
C LYS A 17 8.09 1.01 10.97
N GLU A 18 8.62 -0.13 11.43
CA GLU A 18 9.99 -0.53 11.12
C GLU A 18 10.18 -0.83 9.63
N LYS A 19 9.22 -1.52 9.03
CA LYS A 19 9.31 -1.88 7.61
C LYS A 19 9.40 -0.67 6.71
N VAL A 20 8.64 0.38 7.00
CA VAL A 20 8.60 1.56 6.13
C VAL A 20 9.78 2.50 6.29
N LYS A 21 10.65 2.27 7.28
CA LYS A 21 11.85 3.10 7.48
C LYS A 21 12.81 3.05 6.30
N LYS A 22 12.80 1.96 5.52
CA LYS A 22 13.63 1.83 4.33
C LYS A 22 13.05 2.55 3.10
N LEU A 23 11.84 3.07 3.22
CA LEU A 23 11.18 3.80 2.14
C LEU A 23 11.31 5.30 2.35
N GLN A 24 11.34 6.04 1.24
CA GLN A 24 11.43 7.50 1.30
C GLN A 24 10.04 8.11 1.11
N PRO A 25 9.69 9.14 1.92
CA PRO A 25 8.45 9.89 1.72
C PRO A 25 8.44 10.60 0.35
N ASN A 26 7.24 10.84 -0.15
CA ASN A 26 7.03 11.58 -1.41
C ASN A 26 7.63 10.92 -2.64
N THR A 27 7.96 9.64 -2.54
CA THR A 27 8.47 8.84 -3.66
C THR A 27 7.40 7.83 -4.05
N HIS A 28 7.13 7.72 -5.36
CA HIS A 28 6.21 6.70 -5.87
C HIS A 28 6.95 5.37 -6.00
N TYR A 29 6.39 4.33 -5.41
CA TYR A 29 6.88 2.95 -5.55
C TYR A 29 5.87 2.15 -6.35
N THR A 30 6.34 1.40 -7.33
CA THR A 30 5.46 0.57 -8.15
C THR A 30 4.97 -0.63 -7.36
N VAL A 31 3.66 -0.85 -7.37
CA VAL A 31 3.02 -1.98 -6.72
C VAL A 31 3.11 -3.20 -7.62
N SER A 32 3.61 -4.33 -7.06
CA SER A 32 3.60 -5.60 -7.77
C SER A 32 2.31 -6.37 -7.52
N SER A 33 1.80 -6.32 -6.28
CA SER A 33 0.51 -6.95 -5.96
C SER A 33 -0.07 -6.36 -4.69
N ILE A 34 -1.37 -6.56 -4.51
CA ILE A 34 -2.12 -6.18 -3.31
C ILE A 34 -2.86 -7.42 -2.82
N ASP A 35 -2.67 -7.76 -1.55
CA ASP A 35 -3.35 -8.87 -0.91
C ASP A 35 -4.32 -8.31 0.12
N MET A 36 -5.59 -8.20 -0.27
CA MET A 36 -6.63 -7.62 0.56
C MET A 36 -7.42 -8.72 1.26
N GLY A 37 -7.22 -8.82 2.58
CA GLY A 37 -8.01 -9.68 3.45
C GLY A 37 -9.14 -8.91 4.12
N GLN A 38 -9.92 -9.59 4.95
CA GLN A 38 -11.01 -8.95 5.69
C GLN A 38 -10.49 -8.00 6.77
N SER A 39 -9.36 -8.33 7.40
CA SER A 39 -8.82 -7.57 8.53
C SER A 39 -7.53 -6.86 8.22
N HIS A 40 -6.80 -7.32 7.20
CA HIS A 40 -5.50 -6.80 6.86
C HIS A 40 -5.36 -6.69 5.35
N THR A 41 -4.68 -5.65 4.90
CA THR A 41 -4.34 -5.48 3.50
C THR A 41 -2.85 -5.22 3.39
N TYR A 42 -2.17 -6.07 2.62
CA TYR A 42 -0.75 -5.99 2.41
C TYR A 42 -0.43 -5.57 0.98
N VAL A 43 0.62 -4.80 0.86
CA VAL A 43 1.11 -4.28 -0.43
C VAL A 43 2.51 -4.83 -0.67
N TYR A 44 2.73 -5.33 -1.86
CA TYR A 44 4.04 -5.80 -2.31
C TYR A 44 4.55 -4.87 -3.39
N LEU A 45 5.80 -4.44 -3.25
CA LEU A 45 6.40 -3.48 -4.16
C LEU A 45 7.40 -4.15 -5.09
N VAL A 46 7.55 -3.61 -6.29
CA VAL A 46 8.59 -4.03 -7.21
C VAL A 46 9.94 -3.63 -6.63
N ASP A 47 10.93 -4.52 -6.70
CA ASP A 47 12.30 -4.31 -6.24
C ASP A 47 12.48 -4.07 -4.74
N THR A 48 11.44 -4.34 -3.96
CA THR A 48 11.51 -4.21 -2.50
C THR A 48 10.89 -5.43 -1.85
N ASN A 49 11.66 -6.16 -1.07
CA ASN A 49 11.18 -7.36 -0.42
C ASN A 49 10.25 -7.05 0.75
N GLY A 50 9.30 -7.95 0.95
CA GLY A 50 8.42 -7.95 2.11
C GLY A 50 7.03 -7.41 1.83
N ALA A 51 6.13 -7.68 2.77
CA ALA A 51 4.76 -7.22 2.75
C ALA A 51 4.66 -5.95 3.59
N PHE A 52 4.07 -4.92 3.03
CA PHE A 52 3.84 -3.65 3.73
C PHE A 52 2.37 -3.51 4.07
N ASN A 53 2.07 -2.93 5.21
CA ASN A 53 0.69 -2.66 5.60
C ASN A 53 0.16 -1.47 4.81
N SER A 54 -1.01 -1.62 4.19
CA SER A 54 -1.62 -0.59 3.35
C SER A 54 -1.89 0.73 4.08
N VAL A 55 -2.04 0.69 5.42
CA VAL A 55 -2.32 1.89 6.22
C VAL A 55 -1.22 2.95 6.15
N ASN A 56 -0.02 2.55 5.74
CA ASN A 56 1.11 3.47 5.63
C ASN A 56 1.10 4.30 4.35
N PHE A 57 0.24 3.97 3.39
CA PHE A 57 0.35 4.50 2.04
C PHE A 57 -0.91 5.20 1.55
N GLU A 58 -0.70 6.09 0.57
CA GLU A 58 -1.72 6.48 -0.39
C GLU A 58 -1.44 5.78 -1.72
N PHE A 59 -2.52 5.42 -2.42
CA PHE A 59 -2.47 4.65 -3.66
C PHE A 59 -2.81 5.55 -4.84
N TYR A 60 -2.13 5.32 -5.95
CA TYR A 60 -2.30 6.09 -7.18
C TYR A 60 -2.39 5.16 -8.38
N GLU A 61 -3.20 5.54 -9.35
CA GLU A 61 -3.23 4.90 -10.66
C GLU A 61 -2.98 5.97 -11.70
N ASP A 62 -1.90 5.81 -12.48
CA ASP A 62 -1.49 6.78 -13.49
C ASP A 62 -1.42 8.21 -12.91
N ASN A 63 -0.84 8.32 -11.72
CA ASN A 63 -0.65 9.56 -10.97
C ASN A 63 -1.93 10.20 -10.40
N LYS A 64 -3.04 9.46 -10.41
CA LYS A 64 -4.28 9.92 -9.78
C LYS A 64 -4.52 9.14 -8.50
N LEU A 65 -4.86 9.87 -7.44
CA LEU A 65 -5.20 9.26 -6.16
C LEU A 65 -6.43 8.35 -6.30
N ILE A 66 -6.32 7.12 -5.81
CA ILE A 66 -7.41 6.17 -5.83
C ILE A 66 -7.65 5.60 -4.42
N ASP A 67 -8.85 5.08 -4.20
CA ASP A 67 -9.21 4.35 -3.00
C ASP A 67 -9.40 2.87 -3.35
N ILE A 68 -8.39 2.05 -3.03
CA ILE A 68 -8.43 0.61 -3.35
C ILE A 68 -9.54 -0.13 -2.61
N PHE A 69 -9.97 0.39 -1.46
CA PHE A 69 -11.00 -0.27 -0.65
C PHE A 69 -12.40 -0.08 -1.25
N SER A 70 -12.59 0.93 -2.07
CA SER A 70 -13.84 1.19 -2.79
C SER A 70 -13.81 0.68 -4.23
N ASP A 71 -12.75 0.00 -4.63
CA ASP A 71 -12.54 -0.45 -6.01
C ASP A 71 -12.67 -1.99 -6.09
N LYS A 72 -13.63 -2.46 -6.88
CA LYS A 72 -13.89 -3.89 -7.04
C LYS A 72 -12.71 -4.66 -7.63
N ARG A 73 -11.82 -3.99 -8.34
CA ARG A 73 -10.63 -4.64 -8.88
C ARG A 73 -9.71 -5.14 -7.78
N PHE A 74 -9.71 -4.47 -6.62
CA PHE A 74 -8.80 -4.77 -5.51
C PHE A 74 -9.52 -5.35 -4.30
N ASN A 75 -10.78 -4.95 -4.07
CA ASN A 75 -11.53 -5.38 -2.90
C ASN A 75 -12.56 -6.45 -3.28
N PRO A 76 -12.26 -7.73 -2.99
CA PRO A 76 -13.17 -8.83 -3.32
C PRO A 76 -14.41 -8.87 -2.41
N TYR A 77 -14.46 -8.06 -1.37
CA TYR A 77 -15.55 -8.05 -0.38
C TYR A 77 -16.63 -7.00 -0.70
N LEU A 78 -16.46 -6.22 -1.77
CA LEU A 78 -17.50 -5.30 -2.23
C LEU A 78 -18.61 -6.05 -2.95
N ASP A 79 -19.85 -5.63 -2.70
CA ASP A 79 -21.04 -6.19 -3.35
C ASP A 79 -21.17 -5.73 -4.81
#